data_b4e7358489c3bf6e933f77804fab2775
#
_entry.id   b4e7358489c3bf6e933f77804fab2775
#
_cell.length_a   1.000
_cell.length_b   1.000
_cell.length_c   1.000
_cell.angle_alpha   90.00
_cell.angle_beta   90.00
_cell.angle_gamma   90.00
#
_symmetry.space_group_name_H-M   'P 1'
#
loop_
_entity.id
_entity.type
_entity.pdbx_description
1 polymer ?
#
loop_
_entity_poly.entity_id
_entity_poly.type
_entity_poly.pdbx_seq_one_letter_code
_entity_poly.pdbx_strand_id
1 'polypeptide(L)'
;ASHESKFATPGVNLGLFCSTPMVALSRNVNKKNAMEMLLTGDFINADRAKEIGLINNTVLKEELTLEVDKLAEKIASKSTMTVSTGKKAFYAQVEMGLSEAYKYTSKTMTDNLLKSDAKEGINAFLEKRSPDWKDK
;
A
#
# COMPACT_ATOMS: atom_id res chain seq x y z
N ALA A 1 6.49 9.55 5.74
CA ALA A 1 7.88 9.99 5.98
C ALA A 1 7.90 11.33 6.71
N SER A 2 9.05 11.70 7.31
CA SER A 2 9.21 13.07 7.82
C SER A 2 9.40 14.06 6.67
N HIS A 3 9.07 15.34 6.87
CA HIS A 3 9.33 16.41 5.89
C HIS A 3 10.82 16.55 5.51
N GLU A 4 11.72 16.13 6.42
CA GLU A 4 13.18 16.17 6.19
C GLU A 4 13.69 15.02 5.32
N SER A 5 12.86 14.00 5.05
CA SER A 5 13.26 12.81 4.29
C SER A 5 13.58 13.15 2.83
N LYS A 6 14.60 12.46 2.30
CA LYS A 6 15.01 12.57 0.89
C LYS A 6 15.08 11.17 0.29
N PHE A 7 14.79 11.08 -0.99
CA PHE A 7 14.73 9.82 -1.74
C PHE A 7 15.50 9.95 -3.05
N ALA A 8 16.27 8.93 -3.41
CA ALA A 8 17.01 8.89 -4.67
C ALA A 8 17.27 7.45 -5.13
N THR A 9 17.59 7.30 -6.42
CA THR A 9 18.17 6.12 -7.03
C THR A 9 19.52 6.48 -7.69
N PRO A 10 20.57 6.78 -6.90
CA PRO A 10 21.75 7.51 -7.35
C PRO A 10 22.80 6.65 -8.08
N GLY A 11 22.50 5.40 -8.43
CA GLY A 11 23.45 4.49 -9.06
C GLY A 11 24.13 5.04 -10.33
N VAL A 12 23.41 5.82 -11.14
CA VAL A 12 23.95 6.43 -12.36
C VAL A 12 25.14 7.34 -12.08
N ASN A 13 25.20 7.98 -10.91
CA ASN A 13 26.31 8.83 -10.48
C ASN A 13 27.58 8.04 -10.19
N LEU A 14 27.47 6.70 -10.06
CA LEU A 14 28.57 5.76 -9.85
C LEU A 14 28.82 4.87 -11.07
N GLY A 15 28.21 5.17 -12.21
CA GLY A 15 28.30 4.35 -13.41
C GLY A 15 27.49 3.05 -13.36
N LEU A 16 26.53 2.95 -12.41
CA LEU A 16 25.64 1.80 -12.23
C LEU A 16 24.18 2.24 -12.42
N PHE A 17 23.41 1.49 -13.17
CA PHE A 17 21.96 1.72 -13.23
C PHE A 17 21.28 0.98 -12.08
N CYS A 18 20.39 1.66 -11.36
CA CYS A 18 19.65 1.07 -10.22
C CYS A 18 18.60 0.04 -10.68
N SER A 19 19.04 -1.04 -11.37
CA SER A 19 18.16 -2.02 -12.02
C SER A 19 17.31 -2.82 -11.04
N THR A 20 17.81 -3.16 -9.87
CA THR A 20 17.03 -3.85 -8.84
C THR A 20 16.03 -2.92 -8.14
N PRO A 21 16.42 -1.72 -7.65
CA PRO A 21 15.45 -0.75 -7.10
C PRO A 21 14.39 -0.31 -8.09
N MET A 22 14.72 -0.26 -9.38
CA MET A 22 13.79 0.06 -10.48
C MET A 22 12.52 -0.79 -10.44
N VAL A 23 12.62 -2.06 -10.05
CA VAL A 23 11.47 -2.99 -10.03
C VAL A 23 10.40 -2.50 -9.07
N ALA A 24 10.77 -2.17 -7.83
CA ALA A 24 9.83 -1.65 -6.85
C ALA A 24 9.36 -0.23 -7.22
N LEU A 25 10.28 0.63 -7.67
CA LEU A 25 9.95 2.02 -8.03
C LEU A 25 8.93 2.08 -9.17
N SER A 26 9.15 1.38 -10.27
CA SER A 26 8.28 1.41 -11.45
C SER A 26 6.89 0.77 -11.25
N ARG A 27 6.71 0.00 -10.16
CA ARG A 27 5.41 -0.57 -9.78
C ARG A 27 4.60 0.34 -8.86
N ASN A 28 5.21 1.35 -8.25
CA ASN A 28 4.55 2.23 -7.30
C ASN A 28 4.47 3.69 -7.76
N VAL A 29 5.31 4.09 -8.71
CA VAL A 29 5.40 5.45 -9.26
C VAL A 29 5.17 5.39 -10.76
N ASN A 30 4.53 6.42 -11.35
CA ASN A 30 4.34 6.43 -12.79
C ASN A 30 5.68 6.39 -13.55
N LYS A 31 5.66 5.82 -14.76
CA LYS A 31 6.88 5.52 -15.52
C LYS A 31 7.76 6.74 -15.80
N LYS A 32 7.18 7.92 -15.99
CA LYS A 32 7.96 9.16 -16.28
C LYS A 32 8.74 9.60 -15.04
N ASN A 33 8.09 9.66 -13.88
CA ASN A 33 8.74 10.04 -12.63
C ASN A 33 9.77 8.98 -12.20
N ALA A 34 9.45 7.69 -12.37
CA ALA A 34 10.40 6.61 -12.07
C ALA A 34 11.66 6.73 -12.95
N MET A 35 11.49 6.99 -14.25
CA MET A 35 12.60 7.12 -15.18
C MET A 35 13.43 8.38 -14.90
N GLU A 36 12.80 9.51 -14.55
CA GLU A 36 13.49 10.72 -14.13
C GLU A 36 14.42 10.43 -12.93
N MET A 37 13.91 9.82 -11.86
CA MET A 37 14.72 9.45 -10.70
C MET A 37 15.88 8.51 -11.05
N LEU A 38 15.65 7.53 -11.92
CA LEU A 38 16.64 6.54 -12.32
C LEU A 38 17.75 7.11 -13.21
N LEU A 39 17.41 8.05 -14.08
CA LEU A 39 18.35 8.64 -15.05
C LEU A 39 19.15 9.81 -14.47
N THR A 40 18.55 10.60 -13.58
CA THR A 40 19.22 11.74 -12.96
C THR A 40 20.02 11.34 -11.72
N GLY A 41 19.52 10.38 -10.95
CA GLY A 41 20.08 10.03 -9.65
C GLY A 41 19.94 11.14 -8.61
N ASP A 42 19.12 12.15 -8.89
CA ASP A 42 18.92 13.30 -8.01
C ASP A 42 18.06 12.95 -6.79
N PHE A 43 18.28 13.68 -5.71
CA PHE A 43 17.43 13.58 -4.52
C PHE A 43 16.15 14.37 -4.72
N ILE A 44 15.01 13.73 -4.45
CA ILE A 44 13.73 14.40 -4.28
C ILE A 44 13.38 14.53 -2.79
N ASN A 45 12.71 15.61 -2.41
CA ASN A 45 12.21 15.81 -1.04
C ASN A 45 10.93 15.02 -0.77
N ALA A 46 10.50 15.04 0.50
CA ALA A 46 9.33 14.29 0.94
C ALA A 46 8.02 14.76 0.25
N ASP A 47 7.87 16.06 -0.03
CA ASP A 47 6.68 16.58 -0.68
C ASP A 47 6.58 16.09 -2.14
N ARG A 48 7.72 16.12 -2.86
CA ARG A 48 7.77 15.55 -4.22
C ARG A 48 7.52 14.04 -4.21
N ALA A 49 8.08 13.32 -3.23
CA ALA A 49 7.85 11.88 -3.08
C ALA A 49 6.37 11.55 -2.82
N LYS A 50 5.66 12.39 -2.06
CA LYS A 50 4.21 12.28 -1.86
C LYS A 50 3.44 12.60 -3.15
N GLU A 51 3.78 13.68 -3.85
CA GLU A 51 3.14 14.08 -5.10
C GLU A 51 3.19 12.98 -6.17
N ILE A 52 4.33 12.30 -6.31
CA ILE A 52 4.49 11.22 -7.31
C ILE A 52 3.99 9.84 -6.83
N GLY A 53 3.49 9.74 -5.61
CA GLY A 53 2.94 8.50 -5.05
C GLY A 53 3.98 7.52 -4.51
N LEU A 54 5.23 7.96 -4.30
CA LEU A 54 6.28 7.13 -3.70
C LEU A 54 6.02 6.89 -2.21
N ILE A 55 5.45 7.89 -1.53
CA ILE A 55 5.00 7.80 -0.13
C ILE A 55 3.56 8.31 0.00
N ASN A 56 2.88 7.90 1.07
CA ASN A 56 1.48 8.27 1.30
C ASN A 56 1.32 9.66 1.92
N ASN A 57 2.12 9.98 2.95
CA ASN A 57 2.01 11.24 3.71
C ASN A 57 3.36 11.74 4.21
N THR A 58 3.38 13.04 4.52
CA THR A 58 4.48 13.71 5.20
C THR A 58 3.99 14.28 6.53
N VAL A 59 4.83 14.23 7.55
CA VAL A 59 4.56 14.73 8.91
C VAL A 59 5.81 15.37 9.49
N LEU A 60 5.70 16.07 10.61
CA LEU A 60 6.86 16.53 11.36
C LEU A 60 7.65 15.31 11.88
N LYS A 61 8.95 15.47 12.03
CA LYS A 61 9.84 14.37 12.44
C LYS A 61 9.45 13.78 13.80
N GLU A 62 9.14 14.64 14.74
CA GLU A 62 8.68 14.29 16.08
C GLU A 62 7.33 13.58 16.11
N GLU A 63 6.50 13.75 15.08
CA GLU A 63 5.18 13.14 14.97
C GLU A 63 5.21 11.80 14.19
N LEU A 64 6.33 11.45 13.54
CA LEU A 64 6.40 10.33 12.61
C LEU A 64 6.00 9.00 13.27
N THR A 65 6.53 8.71 14.45
CA THR A 65 6.21 7.47 15.16
C THR A 65 4.73 7.42 15.51
N LEU A 66 4.19 8.50 16.08
CA LEU A 66 2.79 8.59 16.46
C LEU A 66 1.85 8.39 15.27
N GLU A 67 2.13 8.99 14.12
CA GLU A 67 1.30 8.84 12.92
C GLU A 67 1.40 7.43 12.29
N VAL A 68 2.57 6.82 12.35
CA VAL A 68 2.76 5.42 11.92
C VAL A 68 1.98 4.48 12.82
N ASP A 69 2.06 4.66 14.14
CA ASP A 69 1.36 3.82 15.12
C ASP A 69 -0.16 3.95 14.98
N LYS A 70 -0.69 5.17 14.83
CA LYS A 70 -2.11 5.39 14.53
C LYS A 70 -2.59 4.65 13.28
N LEU A 71 -1.80 4.69 12.20
CA LEU A 71 -2.15 3.96 10.97
C LEU A 71 -2.09 2.45 11.17
N ALA A 72 -1.06 1.97 11.86
CA ALA A 72 -0.89 0.55 12.18
C ALA A 72 -2.03 0.03 13.07
N GLU A 73 -2.40 0.74 14.12
CA GLU A 73 -3.53 0.43 15.00
C GLU A 73 -4.86 0.43 14.24
N LYS A 74 -5.07 1.42 13.35
CA LYS A 74 -6.25 1.46 12.49
C LYS A 74 -6.36 0.24 11.59
N ILE A 75 -5.25 -0.25 11.05
CA ILE A 75 -5.23 -1.48 10.23
C ILE A 75 -5.43 -2.71 11.13
N ALA A 76 -4.73 -2.78 12.25
CA ALA A 76 -4.82 -3.87 13.21
C ALA A 76 -6.22 -4.00 13.86
N SER A 77 -6.99 -2.93 13.90
CA SER A 77 -8.39 -2.95 14.38
C SER A 77 -9.38 -3.64 13.42
N LYS A 78 -8.94 -4.09 12.25
CA LYS A 78 -9.78 -4.78 11.27
C LYS A 78 -9.65 -6.30 11.44
N SER A 79 -10.60 -7.07 10.91
CA SER A 79 -10.47 -8.54 10.85
C SER A 79 -9.15 -8.92 10.17
N THR A 80 -8.28 -9.64 10.89
CA THR A 80 -6.98 -10.11 10.40
C THR A 80 -7.15 -11.00 9.18
N MET A 81 -8.16 -11.88 9.22
CA MET A 81 -8.52 -12.75 8.11
C MET A 81 -8.90 -11.94 6.86
N THR A 82 -9.74 -10.92 7.01
CA THR A 82 -10.17 -10.08 5.87
C THR A 82 -9.00 -9.29 5.29
N VAL A 83 -8.17 -8.66 6.12
CA VAL A 83 -6.98 -7.93 5.68
C VAL A 83 -6.00 -8.86 4.96
N SER A 84 -5.74 -10.05 5.53
CA SER A 84 -4.84 -11.04 4.92
C SER A 84 -5.36 -11.52 3.57
N THR A 85 -6.65 -11.84 3.47
CA THR A 85 -7.30 -12.25 2.21
C THR A 85 -7.20 -11.15 1.16
N GLY A 86 -7.53 -9.92 1.52
CA GLY A 86 -7.47 -8.77 0.63
C GLY A 86 -6.07 -8.47 0.13
N LYS A 87 -5.06 -8.51 1.00
CA LYS A 87 -3.65 -8.31 0.61
C LYS A 87 -3.16 -9.38 -0.36
N LYS A 88 -3.45 -10.65 -0.09
CA LYS A 88 -3.10 -11.76 -1.01
C LYS A 88 -3.74 -11.57 -2.38
N ALA A 89 -5.03 -11.25 -2.39
CA ALA A 89 -5.78 -11.05 -3.62
C ALA A 89 -5.27 -9.84 -4.42
N PHE A 90 -4.92 -8.75 -3.73
CA PHE A 90 -4.37 -7.56 -4.37
C PHE A 90 -3.09 -7.88 -5.15
N TYR A 91 -2.10 -8.51 -4.51
CA TYR A 91 -0.83 -8.83 -5.17
C TYR A 91 -0.95 -9.92 -6.23
N ALA A 92 -1.90 -10.84 -6.10
CA ALA A 92 -2.14 -11.84 -7.13
C ALA A 92 -2.77 -11.23 -8.40
N GLN A 93 -3.81 -10.39 -8.22
CA GLN A 93 -4.55 -9.86 -9.36
C GLN A 93 -3.79 -8.83 -10.20
N VAL A 94 -2.83 -8.09 -9.63
CA VAL A 94 -2.08 -7.07 -10.40
C VAL A 94 -1.19 -7.67 -11.48
N GLU A 95 -0.88 -8.96 -11.41
CA GLU A 95 -0.10 -9.69 -12.41
C GLU A 95 -0.99 -10.42 -13.44
N MET A 96 -2.33 -10.32 -13.33
CA MET A 96 -3.29 -11.01 -14.18
C MET A 96 -3.79 -10.09 -15.31
N GLY A 97 -4.26 -10.71 -16.41
CA GLY A 97 -5.07 -10.01 -17.40
C GLY A 97 -6.41 -9.56 -16.81
N LEU A 98 -6.99 -8.48 -17.34
CA LEU A 98 -8.17 -7.81 -16.74
C LEU A 98 -9.34 -8.77 -16.50
N SER A 99 -9.68 -9.61 -17.46
CA SER A 99 -10.80 -10.57 -17.35
C SER A 99 -10.54 -11.64 -16.27
N GLU A 100 -9.32 -12.14 -16.20
CA GLU A 100 -8.89 -13.10 -15.19
C GLU A 100 -8.89 -12.47 -13.80
N ALA A 101 -8.38 -11.24 -13.66
CA ALA A 101 -8.37 -10.48 -12.42
C ALA A 101 -9.79 -10.33 -11.85
N TYR A 102 -10.77 -9.93 -12.66
CA TYR A 102 -12.17 -9.84 -12.23
C TYR A 102 -12.76 -11.20 -11.83
N LYS A 103 -12.49 -12.26 -12.58
CA LYS A 103 -12.95 -13.62 -12.24
C LYS A 103 -12.38 -14.07 -10.90
N TYR A 104 -11.09 -13.88 -10.70
CA TYR A 104 -10.40 -14.23 -9.46
C TYR A 104 -10.91 -13.41 -8.26
N THR A 105 -11.01 -12.09 -8.40
CA THR A 105 -11.41 -11.20 -7.31
C THR A 105 -12.90 -11.33 -6.97
N SER A 106 -13.77 -11.59 -7.95
CA SER A 106 -15.19 -11.90 -7.69
C SER A 106 -15.35 -13.14 -6.82
N LYS A 107 -14.58 -14.20 -7.12
CA LYS A 107 -14.57 -15.41 -6.27
C LYS A 107 -14.05 -15.07 -4.87
N THR A 108 -12.94 -14.36 -4.76
CA THR A 108 -12.37 -13.94 -3.46
C THR A 108 -13.39 -13.15 -2.64
N MET A 109 -14.11 -12.21 -3.27
CA MET A 109 -15.12 -11.40 -2.59
C MET A 109 -16.29 -12.27 -2.10
N THR A 110 -16.76 -13.20 -2.91
CA THR A 110 -17.83 -14.14 -2.53
C THR A 110 -17.40 -15.02 -1.36
N ASP A 111 -16.21 -15.61 -1.44
CA ASP A 111 -15.67 -16.46 -0.38
C ASP A 111 -15.50 -15.68 0.94
N ASN A 112 -15.07 -14.42 0.87
CA ASN A 112 -14.95 -13.54 2.04
C ASN A 112 -16.32 -13.18 2.63
N LEU A 113 -17.32 -12.90 1.79
CA LEU A 113 -18.68 -12.54 2.23
C LEU A 113 -19.36 -13.67 3.05
N LEU A 114 -19.00 -14.91 2.78
CA LEU A 114 -19.53 -16.09 3.48
C LEU A 114 -18.90 -16.29 4.87
N LYS A 115 -17.86 -15.57 5.20
CA LYS A 115 -17.16 -15.67 6.49
C LYS A 115 -17.95 -15.00 7.62
N SER A 116 -17.70 -15.47 8.86
CA SER A 116 -18.37 -14.93 10.05
C SER A 116 -18.07 -13.46 10.29
N ASP A 117 -16.84 -13.03 10.06
CA ASP A 117 -16.44 -11.63 10.22
C ASP A 117 -17.14 -10.69 9.25
N ALA A 118 -17.44 -11.14 8.03
CA ALA A 118 -18.23 -10.34 7.08
C ALA A 118 -19.68 -10.13 7.59
N LYS A 119 -20.29 -11.18 8.13
CA LYS A 119 -21.63 -11.10 8.74
C LYS A 119 -21.62 -10.21 9.99
N GLU A 120 -20.61 -10.37 10.85
CA GLU A 120 -20.43 -9.54 12.04
C GLU A 120 -20.26 -8.06 11.66
N GLY A 121 -19.41 -7.76 10.67
CA GLY A 121 -19.19 -6.39 10.21
C GLY A 121 -20.46 -5.73 9.66
N ILE A 122 -21.28 -6.47 8.89
CA ILE A 122 -22.55 -5.99 8.38
C ILE A 122 -23.53 -5.74 9.53
N ASN A 123 -23.66 -6.67 10.47
CA ASN A 123 -24.56 -6.52 11.62
C ASN A 123 -24.14 -5.35 12.51
N ALA A 124 -22.87 -5.25 12.85
CA ALA A 124 -22.32 -4.16 13.64
C ALA A 124 -22.58 -2.79 12.99
N PHE A 125 -22.44 -2.70 11.66
CA PHE A 125 -22.75 -1.49 10.91
C PHE A 125 -24.24 -1.10 11.01
N LEU A 126 -25.16 -2.06 10.82
CA LEU A 126 -26.61 -1.85 10.93
C LEU A 126 -27.02 -1.45 12.35
N GLU A 127 -26.42 -2.06 13.35
CA GLU A 127 -26.65 -1.81 14.78
C GLU A 127 -25.89 -0.60 15.33
N LYS A 128 -25.05 0.06 14.51
CA LYS A 128 -24.23 1.22 14.88
C LYS A 128 -23.32 0.97 16.08
N ARG A 129 -22.75 -0.22 16.18
CA ARG A 129 -21.78 -0.63 17.19
C ARG A 129 -20.43 -1.01 16.59
N SER A 130 -19.41 -1.13 17.43
CA SER A 130 -18.13 -1.69 17.00
C SER A 130 -18.26 -3.20 16.73
N PRO A 131 -17.62 -3.71 15.67
CA PRO A 131 -17.59 -5.14 15.40
C PRO A 131 -16.65 -5.88 16.36
N ASP A 132 -16.97 -7.17 16.60
CA ASP A 132 -16.17 -8.09 17.40
C ASP A 132 -15.63 -9.21 16.49
N TRP A 133 -14.43 -9.00 15.96
CA TRP A 133 -13.80 -9.90 15.00
C TRP A 133 -13.41 -11.22 15.61
N LYS A 134 -13.70 -12.31 14.93
CA LYS A 134 -13.35 -13.69 15.35
C LYS A 134 -12.31 -14.34 14.44
N ASP A 135 -11.91 -13.64 13.36
CA ASP A 135 -10.94 -14.10 12.36
C ASP A 135 -11.32 -15.44 11.68
N LYS A 136 -12.62 -15.64 11.39
CA LYS A 136 -13.19 -16.87 10.81
C LYS A 136 -14.05 -16.62 9.58
#